data_768706a42d30469cc1b5a87ef5d73f09
#
_entry.id   768706a42d30469cc1b5a87ef5d73f09
#
_cell.length_a   1.000
_cell.length_b   1.000
_cell.length_c   1.000
_cell.angle_alpha   90.00
_cell.angle_beta   90.00
_cell.angle_gamma   90.00
#
_symmetry.space_group_name_H-M   'P 1'
#
loop_
_entity.id
_entity.type
_entity.pdbx_description
1 polymer ?
#
loop_
_entity_poly.entity_id
_entity_poly.type
_entity_poly.pdbx_seq_one_letter_code
_entity_poly.pdbx_strand_id
1 'polypeptide(L)'
;MFEFHVSHQDGPARCGLLRLNHGEVQTPIFMPVGTYGAVKGMSPAALKEVGAQIILGNTFHLWLRPGTEVIQKLGGLHGFNGWNRPILTDSGGFQVWSLAALRNISEEGVRFASPIDGDRLFLTPEISMQIQTALNSLS
;
A
#
# COMPACT_ATOMS: atom_id res chain seq x y z
N MET A 1 -12.47 8.79 8.27
CA MET A 1 -11.85 10.05 8.75
C MET A 1 -10.41 9.73 9.16
N PHE A 2 -9.44 10.55 8.77
CA PHE A 2 -8.04 10.39 9.15
C PHE A 2 -7.75 11.30 10.34
N GLU A 3 -7.32 10.72 11.48
CA GLU A 3 -7.02 11.48 12.70
C GLU A 3 -5.77 10.88 13.36
N PHE A 4 -4.86 11.73 13.83
CA PHE A 4 -3.69 11.32 14.60
C PHE A 4 -3.60 12.09 15.90
N HIS A 5 -3.47 11.38 17.01
CA HIS A 5 -3.35 11.95 18.34
C HIS A 5 -2.07 11.44 19.03
N VAL A 6 -1.25 12.36 19.54
CA VAL A 6 -0.10 12.02 20.38
C VAL A 6 -0.59 11.83 21.81
N SER A 7 -0.42 10.63 22.36
CA SER A 7 -0.86 10.29 23.71
C SER A 7 0.20 10.54 24.78
N HIS A 8 1.48 10.30 24.44
CA HIS A 8 2.62 10.48 25.34
C HIS A 8 3.84 10.96 24.57
N GLN A 9 4.67 11.75 25.25
CA GLN A 9 5.93 12.24 24.70
C GLN A 9 7.01 12.24 25.77
N ASP A 10 8.23 11.81 25.37
CA ASP A 10 9.44 11.89 26.20
C ASP A 10 10.60 12.31 25.29
N GLY A 11 11.02 13.56 25.40
CA GLY A 11 11.95 14.17 24.47
C GLY A 11 11.45 14.10 23.02
N PRO A 12 12.22 13.53 22.07
CA PRO A 12 11.78 13.32 20.70
C PRO A 12 10.89 12.07 20.51
N ALA A 13 10.83 11.15 21.50
CA ALA A 13 10.02 9.95 21.41
C ALA A 13 8.55 10.27 21.62
N ARG A 14 7.66 9.63 20.83
CA ARG A 14 6.21 9.83 20.91
C ARG A 14 5.47 8.52 20.78
N CYS A 15 4.44 8.34 21.62
CA CYS A 15 3.38 7.36 21.39
C CYS A 15 2.14 8.07 20.90
N GLY A 16 1.40 7.44 20.01
CA GLY A 16 0.20 8.04 19.46
C GLY A 16 -0.82 7.01 19.00
N LEU A 17 -1.95 7.50 18.59
CA LEU A 17 -3.06 6.74 18.03
C LEU A 17 -3.45 7.33 16.68
N LEU A 18 -3.38 6.49 15.65
CA LEU A 18 -3.83 6.80 14.30
C LEU A 18 -5.21 6.16 14.09
N ARG A 19 -6.21 6.97 13.79
CA ARG A 19 -7.57 6.51 13.46
C ARG A 19 -7.80 6.53 11.97
N LEU A 20 -8.21 5.40 11.44
CA LEU A 20 -8.50 5.17 10.03
C LEU A 20 -9.87 4.50 9.90
N ASN A 21 -10.44 4.48 8.70
CA ASN A 21 -11.77 3.89 8.48
C ASN A 21 -11.82 2.38 8.83
N HIS A 22 -10.72 1.66 8.68
CA HIS A 22 -10.63 0.24 9.00
C HIS A 22 -10.09 -0.08 10.39
N GLY A 23 -9.99 0.91 11.28
CA GLY A 23 -9.60 0.71 12.67
C GLY A 23 -8.51 1.66 13.16
N GLU A 24 -8.05 1.39 14.36
CA GLU A 24 -7.05 2.20 15.06
C GLU A 24 -5.69 1.51 15.03
N VAL A 25 -4.63 2.32 14.99
CA VAL A 25 -3.24 1.88 14.97
C VAL A 25 -2.48 2.63 16.05
N GLN A 26 -1.93 1.90 17.00
CA GLN A 26 -1.04 2.47 18.02
C GLN A 26 0.35 2.69 17.42
N THR A 27 0.95 3.84 17.67
CA THR A 27 2.28 4.18 17.17
C THR A 27 3.26 4.41 18.31
N PRO A 28 4.54 4.07 18.13
CA PRO A 28 5.16 3.46 16.94
C PRO A 28 4.75 2.00 16.73
N ILE A 29 4.68 1.56 15.48
CA ILE A 29 4.35 0.17 15.15
C ILE A 29 5.10 -0.28 13.90
N PHE A 30 5.40 -1.58 13.84
CA PHE A 30 5.91 -2.22 12.63
C PHE A 30 4.76 -2.55 11.67
N MET A 31 4.93 -2.24 10.40
CA MET A 31 4.00 -2.60 9.32
C MET A 31 4.54 -3.80 8.53
N PRO A 32 3.98 -5.01 8.71
CA PRO A 32 4.35 -6.15 7.87
C PRO A 32 4.09 -5.85 6.40
N VAL A 33 5.07 -6.20 5.56
CA VAL A 33 5.00 -5.89 4.11
C VAL A 33 4.23 -6.97 3.38
N GLY A 34 3.12 -6.58 2.77
CA GLY A 34 2.28 -7.40 1.91
C GLY A 34 2.33 -6.94 0.46
N THR A 35 3.45 -7.15 -0.22
CA THR A 35 3.77 -6.61 -1.56
C THR A 35 2.63 -6.83 -2.57
N TYR A 36 2.04 -8.01 -2.62
CA TYR A 36 0.91 -8.37 -3.48
C TYR A 36 -0.41 -8.48 -2.70
N GLY A 37 -0.58 -7.67 -1.66
CA GLY A 37 -1.74 -7.71 -0.79
C GLY A 37 -1.66 -8.78 0.31
N ALA A 38 -0.64 -9.64 0.30
CA ALA A 38 -0.43 -10.67 1.31
C ALA A 38 0.99 -10.63 1.85
N VAL A 39 1.14 -10.79 3.17
CA VAL A 39 2.44 -10.98 3.82
C VAL A 39 2.91 -12.40 3.55
N LYS A 40 4.09 -12.53 2.94
CA LYS A 40 4.62 -13.82 2.50
C LYS A 40 4.74 -14.81 3.66
N GLY A 41 4.10 -15.96 3.52
CA GLY A 41 4.13 -17.03 4.51
C GLY A 41 3.22 -16.83 5.73
N MET A 42 2.39 -15.79 5.77
CA MET A 42 1.48 -15.52 6.89
C MET A 42 0.05 -15.29 6.42
N SER A 43 -0.89 -15.97 7.05
CA SER A 43 -2.32 -15.73 6.84
C SER A 43 -2.76 -14.44 7.57
N PRO A 44 -3.89 -13.81 7.16
CA PRO A 44 -4.48 -12.70 7.92
C PRO A 44 -4.76 -13.05 9.40
N ALA A 45 -5.14 -14.30 9.69
CA ALA A 45 -5.35 -14.76 11.06
C ALA A 45 -4.05 -14.76 11.86
N ALA A 46 -2.97 -15.34 11.31
CA ALA A 46 -1.66 -15.36 11.97
C ALA A 46 -1.11 -13.95 12.21
N LEU A 47 -1.31 -13.02 11.25
CA LEU A 47 -0.93 -11.61 11.44
C LEU A 47 -1.68 -10.95 12.59
N LYS A 48 -2.96 -11.25 12.76
CA LYS A 48 -3.77 -10.75 13.89
C LYS A 48 -3.30 -11.33 15.21
N GLU A 49 -2.95 -12.60 15.23
CA GLU A 49 -2.45 -13.31 16.42
C GLU A 49 -1.12 -12.73 16.92
N VAL A 50 -0.19 -12.37 16.03
CA VAL A 50 1.05 -11.68 16.39
C VAL A 50 0.88 -10.19 16.65
N GLY A 51 -0.35 -9.66 16.63
CA GLY A 51 -0.67 -8.28 17.00
C GLY A 51 -0.47 -7.24 15.91
N ALA A 52 -0.33 -7.63 14.64
CA ALA A 52 -0.26 -6.66 13.54
C ALA A 52 -1.57 -5.84 13.47
N GLN A 53 -1.45 -4.50 13.48
CA GLN A 53 -2.59 -3.58 13.41
C GLN A 53 -2.76 -2.97 12.03
N ILE A 54 -1.68 -2.91 11.25
CA ILE A 54 -1.62 -2.36 9.90
C ILE A 54 -0.66 -3.20 9.05
N ILE A 55 -0.93 -3.33 7.77
CA ILE A 55 0.01 -3.91 6.79
C ILE A 55 0.30 -2.91 5.68
N LEU A 56 1.38 -3.12 4.94
CA LEU A 56 1.75 -2.30 3.80
C LEU A 56 1.55 -3.08 2.51
N GLY A 57 0.84 -2.48 1.54
CA GLY A 57 0.69 -2.97 0.17
C GLY A 57 1.49 -2.10 -0.81
N ASN A 58 2.09 -2.71 -1.83
CA ASN A 58 2.85 -1.97 -2.83
C ASN A 58 2.01 -1.67 -4.07
N THR A 59 1.70 -0.40 -4.27
CA THR A 59 0.86 0.09 -5.38
C THR A 59 1.38 -0.37 -6.74
N PHE A 60 2.67 -0.26 -7.01
CA PHE A 60 3.29 -0.68 -8.27
C PHE A 60 3.04 -2.16 -8.57
N HIS A 61 3.30 -3.04 -7.62
CA HIS A 61 3.13 -4.47 -7.80
C HIS A 61 1.66 -4.86 -7.99
N LEU A 62 0.76 -4.29 -7.19
CA LEU A 62 -0.68 -4.55 -7.27
C LEU A 62 -1.30 -4.02 -8.57
N TRP A 63 -0.81 -2.89 -9.08
CA TRP A 63 -1.21 -2.35 -10.38
C TRP A 63 -0.84 -3.28 -11.52
N LEU A 64 0.40 -3.81 -11.52
CA LEU A 64 0.86 -4.74 -12.56
C LEU A 64 0.21 -6.11 -12.45
N ARG A 65 0.01 -6.61 -11.22
CA ARG A 65 -0.57 -7.93 -10.98
C ARG A 65 -1.22 -8.01 -9.58
N PRO A 66 -2.50 -8.35 -9.45
CA PRO A 66 -3.42 -8.82 -10.50
C PRO A 66 -4.03 -7.70 -11.38
N GLY A 67 -3.73 -6.43 -11.08
CA GLY A 67 -4.32 -5.27 -11.73
C GLY A 67 -5.49 -4.68 -10.94
N THR A 68 -5.73 -3.39 -11.12
CA THR A 68 -6.74 -2.65 -10.35
C THR A 68 -8.16 -3.12 -10.62
N GLU A 69 -8.47 -3.55 -11.86
CA GLU A 69 -9.80 -4.04 -12.20
C GLU A 69 -10.21 -5.29 -11.40
N VAL A 70 -9.26 -6.23 -11.23
CA VAL A 70 -9.51 -7.45 -10.45
C VAL A 70 -9.76 -7.10 -8.99
N ILE A 71 -8.93 -6.22 -8.43
CA ILE A 71 -9.03 -5.80 -7.03
C ILE A 71 -10.35 -5.05 -6.78
N GLN A 72 -10.75 -4.15 -7.68
CA GLN A 72 -12.03 -3.42 -7.59
C GLN A 72 -13.24 -4.38 -7.61
N LYS A 73 -13.24 -5.37 -8.50
CA LYS A 73 -14.31 -6.38 -8.59
C LYS A 73 -14.47 -7.20 -7.30
N LEU A 74 -13.41 -7.31 -6.51
CA LEU A 74 -13.40 -8.02 -5.23
C LEU A 74 -13.69 -7.10 -4.03
N GLY A 75 -14.06 -5.84 -4.26
CA GLY A 75 -14.39 -4.88 -3.21
C GLY A 75 -13.19 -4.14 -2.63
N GLY A 76 -12.15 -3.95 -3.44
CA GLY A 76 -10.90 -3.31 -3.03
C GLY A 76 -9.90 -4.29 -2.42
N LEU A 77 -8.80 -3.74 -1.90
CA LEU A 77 -7.70 -4.54 -1.39
C LEU A 77 -8.09 -5.38 -0.15
N HIS A 78 -8.95 -4.85 0.72
CA HIS A 78 -9.47 -5.56 1.89
C HIS A 78 -10.30 -6.80 1.51
N GLY A 79 -11.16 -6.68 0.50
CA GLY A 79 -11.92 -7.81 -0.04
C GLY A 79 -11.02 -8.82 -0.75
N PHE A 80 -10.01 -8.35 -1.47
CA PHE A 80 -9.05 -9.18 -2.20
C PHE A 80 -8.20 -10.05 -1.26
N ASN A 81 -7.69 -9.49 -0.16
CA ASN A 81 -6.74 -10.17 0.72
C ASN A 81 -7.34 -10.70 2.04
N GLY A 82 -8.61 -10.39 2.33
CA GLY A 82 -9.26 -10.80 3.57
C GLY A 82 -8.71 -10.14 4.85
N TRP A 83 -7.95 -9.07 4.72
CA TRP A 83 -7.45 -8.27 5.84
C TRP A 83 -8.43 -7.13 6.16
N ASN A 84 -9.00 -7.13 7.36
CA ASN A 84 -10.04 -6.17 7.76
C ASN A 84 -9.54 -5.04 8.67
N ARG A 85 -8.23 -4.88 8.81
CA ARG A 85 -7.58 -3.77 9.53
C ARG A 85 -6.93 -2.82 8.54
N PRO A 86 -6.40 -1.66 8.96
CA PRO A 86 -5.76 -0.70 8.09
C PRO A 86 -4.70 -1.29 7.15
N ILE A 87 -4.66 -0.74 5.93
CA ILE A 87 -3.63 -1.01 4.94
C ILE A 87 -3.06 0.33 4.49
N LEU A 88 -1.74 0.48 4.54
CA LEU A 88 -1.03 1.57 3.90
C LEU A 88 -0.63 1.12 2.49
N THR A 89 -0.90 1.95 1.49
CA THR A 89 -0.35 1.76 0.14
C THR A 89 0.65 2.86 -0.15
N ASP A 90 1.78 2.49 -0.77
CA ASP A 90 2.81 3.44 -1.21
C ASP A 90 2.43 4.11 -2.54
N SER A 91 3.23 5.06 -3.02
CA SER A 91 2.99 5.72 -4.31
C SER A 91 3.34 4.86 -5.54
N GLY A 92 4.13 3.81 -5.37
CA GLY A 92 4.72 3.02 -6.45
C GLY A 92 5.94 3.66 -7.13
N GLY A 93 6.24 4.93 -6.85
CA GLY A 93 7.32 5.67 -7.51
C GLY A 93 8.71 5.11 -7.24
N PHE A 94 8.99 4.68 -6.02
CA PHE A 94 10.27 4.07 -5.68
C PHE A 94 10.52 2.77 -6.46
N GLN A 95 9.51 1.93 -6.61
CA GLN A 95 9.60 0.66 -7.33
C GLN A 95 9.84 0.88 -8.82
N VAL A 96 9.20 1.88 -9.44
CA VAL A 96 9.48 2.27 -10.82
C VAL A 96 10.93 2.73 -10.96
N TRP A 97 11.41 3.53 -10.01
CA TRP A 97 12.80 3.99 -10.02
C TRP A 97 13.80 2.85 -9.82
N SER A 98 13.53 1.90 -8.93
CA SER A 98 14.47 0.85 -8.54
C SER A 98 14.41 -0.43 -9.39
N LEU A 99 13.20 -0.79 -9.89
CA LEU A 99 12.97 -2.09 -10.53
C LEU A 99 12.72 -2.01 -12.04
N ALA A 100 12.27 -0.86 -12.56
CA ALA A 100 11.95 -0.74 -13.97
C ALA A 100 13.21 -0.54 -14.82
N ALA A 101 13.41 -1.44 -15.77
CA ALA A 101 14.37 -1.25 -16.84
C ALA A 101 13.85 -0.22 -17.84
N LEU A 102 14.77 0.45 -18.59
CA LEU A 102 14.44 1.38 -19.68
C LEU A 102 13.47 2.50 -19.25
N ARG A 103 13.67 3.05 -18.06
CA ARG A 103 12.88 4.19 -17.57
C ARG A 103 13.32 5.50 -18.22
N ASN A 104 12.33 6.33 -18.55
CA ASN A 104 12.53 7.71 -18.97
C ASN A 104 11.70 8.62 -18.05
N ILE A 105 12.38 9.46 -17.27
CA ILE A 105 11.76 10.35 -16.29
C ILE A 105 11.59 11.73 -16.93
N SER A 106 10.41 12.32 -16.77
CA SER A 106 10.06 13.68 -17.16
C SER A 106 9.32 14.37 -16.03
N GLU A 107 9.05 15.67 -16.17
CA GLU A 107 8.23 16.43 -15.21
C GLU A 107 6.79 15.90 -15.12
N GLU A 108 6.27 15.30 -16.19
CA GLU A 108 4.92 14.74 -16.24
C GLU A 108 4.82 13.37 -15.54
N GLY A 109 5.92 12.60 -15.49
CA GLY A 109 5.91 11.25 -14.96
C GLY A 109 7.04 10.39 -15.53
N VAL A 110 6.91 9.08 -15.37
CA VAL A 110 7.93 8.11 -15.75
C VAL A 110 7.38 7.07 -16.73
N ARG A 111 8.05 6.94 -17.90
CA ARG A 111 7.82 5.86 -18.87
C ARG A 111 8.78 4.72 -18.59
N PHE A 112 8.28 3.49 -18.60
CA PHE A 112 9.10 2.32 -18.31
C PHE A 112 8.52 1.06 -18.98
N ALA A 113 9.33 0.01 -19.01
CA ALA A 113 8.86 -1.31 -19.42
C ALA A 113 8.45 -2.12 -18.17
N SER A 114 7.28 -2.74 -18.23
CA SER A 114 6.79 -3.63 -17.19
C SER A 114 7.77 -4.79 -16.97
N PRO A 115 8.16 -5.07 -15.73
CA PRO A 115 9.06 -6.20 -15.44
C PRO A 115 8.37 -7.57 -15.57
N ILE A 116 7.05 -7.60 -15.79
CA ILE A 116 6.28 -8.83 -15.91
C ILE A 116 6.24 -9.32 -17.36
N ASP A 117 5.92 -8.44 -18.29
CA ASP A 117 5.60 -8.75 -19.70
C ASP A 117 6.32 -7.86 -20.70
N GLY A 118 6.99 -6.80 -20.24
CA GLY A 118 7.71 -5.85 -21.07
C GLY A 118 6.85 -4.75 -21.68
N ASP A 119 5.57 -4.69 -21.38
CA ASP A 119 4.67 -3.66 -21.87
C ASP A 119 5.13 -2.25 -21.47
N ARG A 120 4.95 -1.30 -22.38
CA ARG A 120 5.29 0.10 -22.13
C ARG A 120 4.22 0.77 -21.28
N LEU A 121 4.62 1.21 -20.10
CA LEU A 121 3.74 1.86 -19.13
C LEU A 121 4.18 3.30 -18.87
N PHE A 122 3.24 4.11 -18.40
CA PHE A 122 3.47 5.47 -17.98
C PHE A 122 2.81 5.69 -16.63
N LEU A 123 3.60 6.05 -15.62
CA LEU A 123 3.12 6.38 -14.28
C LEU A 123 3.29 7.89 -14.04
N THR A 124 2.19 8.55 -13.76
CA THR A 124 2.16 9.94 -13.29
C THR A 124 1.67 10.01 -11.84
N PRO A 125 1.81 11.14 -11.13
CA PRO A 125 1.21 11.32 -9.81
C PRO A 125 -0.30 11.05 -9.81
N GLU A 126 -1.02 11.51 -10.84
CA GLU A 126 -2.47 11.32 -10.97
C GLU A 126 -2.84 9.84 -11.15
N ILE A 127 -2.09 9.12 -12.00
CA ILE A 127 -2.29 7.68 -12.22
C ILE A 127 -1.99 6.92 -10.91
N SER A 128 -0.94 7.29 -10.17
CA SER A 128 -0.66 6.70 -8.86
C SER A 128 -1.85 6.88 -7.90
N MET A 129 -2.43 8.07 -7.84
CA MET A 129 -3.61 8.33 -7.00
C MET A 129 -4.85 7.56 -7.48
N GLN A 130 -5.06 7.44 -8.78
CA GLN A 130 -6.15 6.63 -9.35
C GLN A 130 -6.01 5.16 -8.97
N ILE A 131 -4.79 4.61 -9.06
CA ILE A 131 -4.50 3.24 -8.65
C ILE A 131 -4.81 3.05 -7.16
N GLN A 132 -4.31 3.93 -6.29
CA GLN A 132 -4.53 3.85 -4.84
C GLN A 132 -6.02 3.98 -4.49
N THR A 133 -6.76 4.83 -5.19
CA THR A 133 -8.23 4.93 -5.07
C THR A 133 -8.90 3.62 -5.46
N ALA A 134 -8.45 2.98 -6.55
CA ALA A 134 -8.96 1.69 -6.99
C ALA A 134 -8.65 0.55 -6.00
N LEU A 135 -7.49 0.61 -5.35
CA LEU A 135 -7.11 -0.33 -4.27
C LEU A 135 -7.99 -0.15 -3.03
N ASN A 136 -8.54 1.04 -2.82
CA ASN A 136 -9.46 1.35 -1.71
C ASN A 136 -8.88 0.99 -0.33
N SER A 137 -7.62 1.31 -0.10
CA SER A 137 -6.90 0.91 1.12
C SER A 137 -7.19 1.78 2.33
N LEU A 138 -7.56 3.06 2.10
CA LEU A 138 -7.77 4.07 3.16
C LEU A 138 -9.23 4.47 3.35
N SER A 139 -10.16 3.93 2.57
CA SER A 139 -11.59 4.26 2.65
C SER A 139 -12.36 3.42 3.65
#